data_3d7fe8dd3179dde01e3a1e32df1166e8
#
_entry.id   3d7fe8dd3179dde01e3a1e32df1166e8
#
_cell.length_a   1.000
_cell.length_b   1.000
_cell.length_c   1.000
_cell.angle_alpha   90.00
_cell.angle_beta   90.00
_cell.angle_gamma   90.00
#
_symmetry.space_group_name_H-M   'P 1'
#
loop_
_entity.id
_entity.type
_entity.pdbx_description
1 polymer ?
#
loop_
_entity_poly.entity_id
_entity_poly.type
_entity_poly.pdbx_seq_one_letter_code
_entity_poly.pdbx_strand_id
1 'polypeptide(L)'
;MVNSPGFYRVVWHPPTGTNCIKVNVDGCSKGNPGPAGCGGVFRVDNGRYIGAFAANLGFKDSVFAELMGIIMAVELAHSRRWRNLWIESDSTMALKLLTTDSLHKVPAELVDRWLKCKSLVQEMDISCSHVYREGNVVADILANMGLCFPLPVWLECPPAPIHRDLVHDSLGLPRYRIIQSH
;
A
#
# COMPACT_ATOMS: atom_id res chain seq x y z
N MET A 1 19.16 2.06 -35.80
CA MET A 1 17.69 1.99 -35.57
C MET A 1 17.45 2.42 -34.14
N VAL A 2 16.82 3.56 -33.91
CA VAL A 2 16.47 4.00 -32.56
C VAL A 2 15.26 3.19 -32.13
N ASN A 3 15.43 2.24 -31.19
CA ASN A 3 14.32 1.52 -30.62
C ASN A 3 13.43 2.53 -29.89
N SER A 4 12.21 2.73 -30.36
CA SER A 4 11.23 3.56 -29.68
C SER A 4 10.96 2.97 -28.29
N PRO A 5 10.93 3.77 -27.22
CA PRO A 5 10.64 3.27 -25.88
C PRO A 5 9.24 2.64 -25.88
N GLY A 6 9.14 1.42 -25.38
CA GLY A 6 7.84 0.76 -25.17
C GLY A 6 7.11 1.41 -23.99
N PHE A 7 5.79 1.51 -24.08
CA PHE A 7 4.96 1.97 -22.97
C PHE A 7 4.13 0.82 -22.43
N TYR A 8 4.17 0.63 -21.11
CA TYR A 8 3.29 -0.31 -20.42
C TYR A 8 2.15 0.47 -19.78
N ARG A 9 0.92 0.08 -20.10
CA ARG A 9 -0.29 0.71 -19.57
C ARG A 9 -0.62 0.11 -18.19
N VAL A 10 -0.68 0.95 -17.17
CA VAL A 10 -1.05 0.58 -15.81
C VAL A 10 -2.40 1.19 -15.49
N VAL A 11 -3.36 0.37 -15.12
CA VAL A 11 -4.72 0.79 -14.71
C VAL A 11 -4.98 0.25 -13.32
N TRP A 12 -5.49 1.10 -12.44
CA TRP A 12 -5.99 0.64 -11.15
C TRP A 12 -7.38 -0.01 -11.34
N HIS A 13 -7.60 -1.15 -10.71
CA HIS A 13 -8.87 -1.87 -10.77
C HIS A 13 -9.55 -1.88 -9.41
N PRO A 14 -10.87 -1.56 -9.33
CA PRO A 14 -11.63 -1.67 -8.09
C PRO A 14 -11.74 -3.15 -7.65
N PRO A 15 -12.01 -3.41 -6.36
CA PRO A 15 -12.30 -4.76 -5.92
C PRO A 15 -13.57 -5.29 -6.60
N THR A 16 -13.55 -6.58 -6.90
CA THR A 16 -14.69 -7.31 -7.46
C THR A 16 -15.23 -8.30 -6.42
N GLY A 17 -16.52 -8.38 -6.29
CA GLY A 17 -17.19 -9.27 -5.33
C GLY A 17 -17.83 -8.53 -4.17
N THR A 18 -18.79 -9.20 -3.53
CA THR A 18 -19.54 -8.66 -2.40
C THR A 18 -18.64 -8.55 -1.16
N ASN A 19 -18.68 -7.39 -0.52
CA ASN A 19 -17.94 -7.11 0.73
C ASN A 19 -16.40 -7.20 0.62
N CYS A 20 -15.83 -7.16 -0.58
CA CYS A 20 -14.39 -7.08 -0.74
C CYS A 20 -13.93 -5.64 -0.56
N ILE A 21 -12.96 -5.44 0.32
CA ILE A 21 -12.30 -4.15 0.54
C ILE A 21 -10.90 -4.25 -0.03
N LYS A 22 -10.54 -3.32 -0.90
CA LYS A 22 -9.18 -3.22 -1.43
C LYS A 22 -8.41 -2.15 -0.67
N VAL A 23 -7.21 -2.49 -0.23
CA VAL A 23 -6.26 -1.54 0.34
C VAL A 23 -5.01 -1.47 -0.53
N ASN A 24 -4.69 -0.28 -1.00
CA ASN A 24 -3.38 0.03 -1.57
C ASN A 24 -2.48 0.55 -0.46
N VAL A 25 -1.30 -0.02 -0.30
CA VAL A 25 -0.33 0.36 0.73
C VAL A 25 1.01 0.72 0.11
N ASP A 26 1.73 1.63 0.76
CA ASP A 26 3.08 2.01 0.39
C ASP A 26 3.90 2.42 1.62
N GLY A 27 5.22 2.35 1.48
CA GLY A 27 6.19 2.83 2.45
C GLY A 27 7.27 3.70 1.78
N CYS A 28 7.65 4.78 2.41
CA CYS A 28 8.71 5.65 1.91
C CYS A 28 9.83 5.84 2.93
N SER A 29 11.06 5.98 2.43
CA SER A 29 12.23 6.39 3.22
C SER A 29 13.05 7.42 2.42
N LYS A 30 13.29 8.56 3.02
CA LYS A 30 14.06 9.65 2.40
C LYS A 30 15.55 9.49 2.75
N GLY A 31 16.25 8.62 2.00
CA GLY A 31 17.67 8.35 2.16
C GLY A 31 18.06 6.92 2.54
N ASN A 32 17.14 6.01 2.77
CA ASN A 32 17.26 4.55 2.94
C ASN A 32 18.51 4.00 3.68
N PRO A 33 18.65 4.18 5.02
CA PRO A 33 17.65 4.71 5.94
C PRO A 33 17.56 6.22 5.95
N GLY A 34 16.38 6.70 6.35
CA GLY A 34 16.10 8.13 6.45
C GLY A 34 14.74 8.38 7.11
N PRO A 35 14.27 9.64 7.12
CA PRO A 35 12.91 9.95 7.52
C PRO A 35 11.93 9.07 6.74
N ALA A 36 11.14 8.28 7.43
CA ALA A 36 10.29 7.25 6.84
C ALA A 36 8.82 7.42 7.23
N GLY A 37 7.95 7.05 6.33
CA GLY A 37 6.52 7.05 6.51
C GLY A 37 5.86 5.87 5.79
N CYS A 38 4.64 5.55 6.19
CA CYS A 38 3.80 4.61 5.46
C CYS A 38 2.37 5.14 5.36
N GLY A 39 1.64 4.62 4.40
CA GLY A 39 0.26 5.00 4.19
C GLY A 39 -0.53 3.96 3.40
N GLY A 40 -1.84 4.06 3.49
CA GLY A 40 -2.71 3.20 2.72
C GLY A 40 -4.11 3.77 2.59
N VAL A 41 -4.78 3.41 1.51
CA VAL A 41 -6.15 3.82 1.19
C VAL A 41 -7.04 2.60 1.02
N PHE A 42 -8.16 2.59 1.74
CA PHE A 42 -9.19 1.57 1.65
C PHE A 42 -10.31 2.03 0.71
N ARG A 43 -10.62 1.15 -0.23
CA ARG A 43 -11.66 1.42 -1.24
C ARG A 43 -12.53 0.18 -1.45
N VAL A 44 -13.77 0.41 -1.78
CA VAL A 44 -14.74 -0.65 -2.12
C VAL A 44 -15.15 -0.53 -3.59
N ASP A 45 -16.24 -1.16 -3.96
CA ASP A 45 -16.83 -1.14 -5.28
C ASP A 45 -16.75 0.24 -5.97
N ASN A 46 -16.51 0.25 -7.26
CA ASN A 46 -16.37 1.46 -8.08
C ASN A 46 -15.27 2.46 -7.62
N GLY A 47 -14.32 2.00 -6.77
CA GLY A 47 -13.25 2.84 -6.26
C GLY A 47 -13.67 3.80 -5.15
N ARG A 48 -14.85 3.63 -4.56
CA ARG A 48 -15.37 4.48 -3.47
C ARG A 48 -14.44 4.41 -2.25
N TYR A 49 -13.96 5.56 -1.85
CA TYR A 49 -13.14 5.75 -0.65
C TYR A 49 -13.93 5.46 0.62
N ILE A 50 -13.34 4.70 1.55
CA ILE A 50 -13.91 4.42 2.87
C ILE A 50 -12.98 4.80 4.02
N GLY A 51 -11.77 5.22 3.72
CA GLY A 51 -10.81 5.71 4.69
C GLY A 51 -9.38 5.51 4.23
N ALA A 52 -8.47 6.17 4.91
CA ALA A 52 -7.04 6.03 4.69
C ALA A 52 -6.27 6.18 6.00
N PHE A 53 -5.02 5.76 5.99
CA PHE A 53 -4.10 6.02 7.08
C PHE A 53 -2.79 6.58 6.55
N ALA A 54 -2.10 7.32 7.42
CA ALA A 54 -0.75 7.80 7.19
C ALA A 54 -0.01 7.84 8.53
N ALA A 55 1.26 7.45 8.54
CA ALA A 55 2.05 7.36 9.76
C ALA A 55 3.50 7.75 9.54
N ASN A 56 4.04 8.53 10.46
CA ASN A 56 5.47 8.78 10.58
C ASN A 56 6.12 7.60 11.31
N LEU A 57 7.20 7.10 10.76
CA LEU A 57 7.93 5.94 11.30
C LEU A 57 9.27 6.33 11.91
N GLY A 58 9.61 7.63 11.95
CA GLY A 58 10.90 8.11 12.37
C GLY A 58 11.97 7.82 11.32
N PHE A 59 13.17 7.46 11.76
CA PHE A 59 14.30 7.16 10.89
C PHE A 59 14.39 5.64 10.64
N LYS A 60 13.97 5.18 9.47
CA LYS A 60 13.88 3.76 9.07
C LYS A 60 14.28 3.58 7.61
N ASP A 61 14.54 2.33 7.21
CA ASP A 61 14.74 1.97 5.81
C ASP A 61 13.41 1.71 5.07
N SER A 62 13.49 1.53 3.76
CA SER A 62 12.32 1.28 2.92
C SER A 62 11.64 -0.05 3.23
N VAL A 63 12.40 -1.10 3.59
CA VAL A 63 11.85 -2.41 3.95
C VAL A 63 10.96 -2.30 5.18
N PHE A 64 11.43 -1.59 6.20
CA PHE A 64 10.66 -1.32 7.40
C PHE A 64 9.36 -0.57 7.06
N ALA A 65 9.45 0.47 6.24
CA ALA A 65 8.30 1.30 5.88
C ALA A 65 7.23 0.51 5.09
N GLU A 66 7.65 -0.30 4.12
CA GLU A 66 6.76 -1.16 3.34
C GLU A 66 6.02 -2.19 4.21
N LEU A 67 6.75 -2.87 5.09
CA LEU A 67 6.15 -3.84 6.01
C LEU A 67 5.19 -3.17 6.99
N MET A 68 5.52 -1.99 7.50
CA MET A 68 4.63 -1.22 8.38
C MET A 68 3.33 -0.82 7.67
N GLY A 69 3.39 -0.48 6.38
CA GLY A 69 2.18 -0.22 5.59
C GLY A 69 1.23 -1.42 5.58
N ILE A 70 1.76 -2.62 5.33
CA ILE A 70 0.97 -3.87 5.35
C ILE A 70 0.44 -4.16 6.76
N ILE A 71 1.30 -4.09 7.79
CA ILE A 71 0.90 -4.35 9.18
C ILE A 71 -0.26 -3.44 9.58
N MET A 72 -0.14 -2.15 9.35
CA MET A 72 -1.18 -1.18 9.71
C MET A 72 -2.47 -1.42 8.95
N ALA A 73 -2.40 -1.77 7.66
CA ALA A 73 -3.57 -2.10 6.86
C ALA A 73 -4.33 -3.31 7.42
N VAL A 74 -3.63 -4.38 7.76
CA VAL A 74 -4.22 -5.59 8.34
C VAL A 74 -4.80 -5.31 9.73
N GLU A 75 -4.07 -4.63 10.61
CA GLU A 75 -4.55 -4.29 11.97
C GLU A 75 -5.82 -3.42 11.90
N LEU A 76 -5.83 -2.41 11.03
CA LEU A 76 -6.98 -1.52 10.83
C LEU A 76 -8.18 -2.26 10.25
N ALA A 77 -7.99 -3.10 9.25
CA ALA A 77 -9.07 -3.90 8.66
C ALA A 77 -9.64 -4.90 9.69
N HIS A 78 -8.77 -5.60 10.42
CA HIS A 78 -9.19 -6.54 11.45
C HIS A 78 -10.00 -5.85 12.56
N SER A 79 -9.55 -4.71 13.07
CA SER A 79 -10.24 -3.96 14.13
C SER A 79 -11.62 -3.46 13.69
N ARG A 80 -11.80 -3.21 12.40
CA ARG A 80 -13.07 -2.79 11.79
C ARG A 80 -13.94 -3.97 11.34
N ARG A 81 -13.50 -5.21 11.57
CA ARG A 81 -14.17 -6.44 11.14
C ARG A 81 -14.32 -6.55 9.61
N TRP A 82 -13.42 -5.94 8.85
CA TRP A 82 -13.32 -6.07 7.41
C TRP A 82 -12.57 -7.36 7.08
N ARG A 83 -13.28 -8.47 6.98
CA ARG A 83 -12.69 -9.81 6.90
C ARG A 83 -12.22 -10.20 5.50
N ASN A 84 -12.83 -9.65 4.45
CA ASN A 84 -12.44 -9.89 3.06
C ASN A 84 -11.61 -8.70 2.57
N LEU A 85 -10.27 -8.87 2.54
CA LEU A 85 -9.32 -7.79 2.26
C LEU A 85 -8.39 -8.16 1.11
N TRP A 86 -8.39 -7.32 0.08
CA TRP A 86 -7.42 -7.39 -1.01
C TRP A 86 -6.31 -6.35 -0.79
N ILE A 87 -5.09 -6.83 -0.48
CA ILE A 87 -3.92 -5.98 -0.29
C ILE A 87 -3.16 -5.85 -1.61
N GLU A 88 -2.95 -4.62 -2.05
CA GLU A 88 -2.16 -4.31 -3.24
C GLU A 88 -1.01 -3.37 -2.89
N SER A 89 0.20 -3.71 -3.35
CA SER A 89 1.44 -2.95 -3.12
C SER A 89 2.36 -3.07 -4.32
N ASP A 90 3.23 -2.10 -4.52
CA ASP A 90 4.32 -2.17 -5.49
C ASP A 90 5.59 -2.85 -4.94
N SER A 91 5.61 -3.19 -3.65
CA SER A 91 6.66 -3.97 -3.02
C SER A 91 6.42 -5.47 -3.14
N THR A 92 6.97 -6.11 -4.17
CA THR A 92 6.91 -7.58 -4.33
C THR A 92 7.53 -8.33 -3.14
N MET A 93 8.56 -7.74 -2.51
CA MET A 93 9.22 -8.31 -1.34
C MET A 93 8.28 -8.35 -0.15
N ALA A 94 7.61 -7.24 0.17
CA ALA A 94 6.69 -7.15 1.30
C ALA A 94 5.49 -8.11 1.14
N LEU A 95 4.92 -8.20 -0.07
CA LEU A 95 3.85 -9.14 -0.38
C LEU A 95 4.30 -10.61 -0.25
N LYS A 96 5.50 -10.95 -0.72
CA LYS A 96 6.07 -12.30 -0.54
C LYS A 96 6.24 -12.65 0.93
N LEU A 97 6.70 -11.73 1.76
CA LEU A 97 6.84 -11.97 3.20
C LEU A 97 5.49 -12.21 3.89
N LEU A 98 4.42 -11.57 3.42
CA LEU A 98 3.08 -11.81 3.95
C LEU A 98 2.61 -13.25 3.68
N THR A 99 2.96 -13.81 2.52
CA THR A 99 2.53 -15.15 2.07
C THR A 99 3.53 -16.27 2.39
N THR A 100 4.73 -15.96 2.89
CA THR A 100 5.77 -16.93 3.23
C THR A 100 6.21 -16.81 4.69
N ASP A 101 6.96 -17.79 5.19
CA ASP A 101 7.49 -17.80 6.56
C ASP A 101 8.95 -17.33 6.66
N SER A 102 9.38 -16.46 5.76
CA SER A 102 10.76 -15.98 5.67
C SER A 102 11.07 -14.86 6.68
N LEU A 103 10.98 -15.15 7.97
CA LEU A 103 11.21 -14.19 9.05
C LEU A 103 12.59 -13.52 9.05
N HIS A 104 13.61 -14.19 8.50
CA HIS A 104 14.97 -13.63 8.43
C HIS A 104 15.11 -12.36 7.58
N LYS A 105 14.10 -12.04 6.78
CA LYS A 105 14.03 -10.80 5.98
C LYS A 105 13.22 -9.68 6.66
N VAL A 106 12.59 -9.99 7.78
CA VAL A 106 11.86 -8.99 8.56
C VAL A 106 12.84 -8.26 9.48
N PRO A 107 12.86 -6.92 9.49
CA PRO A 107 13.68 -6.16 10.45
C PRO A 107 13.42 -6.62 11.88
N ALA A 108 14.49 -6.79 12.68
CA ALA A 108 14.39 -7.33 14.03
C ALA A 108 13.39 -6.58 14.91
N GLU A 109 13.30 -5.26 14.76
CA GLU A 109 12.35 -4.40 15.47
C GLU A 109 10.87 -4.68 15.12
N LEU A 110 10.60 -5.31 13.97
CA LEU A 110 9.24 -5.61 13.50
C LEU A 110 8.80 -7.05 13.73
N VAL A 111 9.71 -7.95 14.12
CA VAL A 111 9.41 -9.40 14.17
C VAL A 111 8.16 -9.70 14.98
N ASP A 112 8.04 -9.20 16.21
CA ASP A 112 6.88 -9.48 17.06
C ASP A 112 5.59 -8.94 16.47
N ARG A 113 5.62 -7.71 15.95
CA ARG A 113 4.43 -7.08 15.34
C ARG A 113 4.06 -7.76 14.02
N TRP A 114 5.06 -8.22 13.26
CA TRP A 114 4.87 -9.00 12.04
C TRP A 114 4.21 -10.36 12.32
N LEU A 115 4.68 -11.08 13.34
CA LEU A 115 4.08 -12.35 13.76
C LEU A 115 2.63 -12.17 14.20
N LYS A 116 2.33 -11.09 14.94
CA LYS A 116 0.96 -10.74 15.27
C LYS A 116 0.13 -10.45 14.01
N CYS A 117 0.66 -9.69 13.07
CA CYS A 117 0.01 -9.42 11.78
C CYS A 117 -0.30 -10.73 11.05
N LYS A 118 0.65 -11.66 10.97
CA LYS A 118 0.48 -12.99 10.37
C LYS A 118 -0.64 -13.79 11.05
N SER A 119 -0.77 -13.69 12.37
CA SER A 119 -1.89 -14.31 13.11
C SER A 119 -3.23 -13.69 12.72
N LEU A 120 -3.32 -12.36 12.61
CA LEU A 120 -4.55 -11.70 12.18
C LEU A 120 -4.95 -12.08 10.74
N VAL A 121 -3.97 -12.23 9.86
CA VAL A 121 -4.19 -12.69 8.47
C VAL A 121 -4.90 -14.04 8.42
N GLN A 122 -4.58 -14.97 9.34
CA GLN A 122 -5.23 -16.28 9.42
C GLN A 122 -6.71 -16.21 9.81
N GLU A 123 -7.15 -15.13 10.43
CA GLU A 123 -8.55 -14.90 10.80
C GLU A 123 -9.37 -14.18 9.70
N MET A 124 -8.73 -13.87 8.56
CA MET A 124 -9.31 -13.06 7.49
C MET A 124 -9.19 -13.78 6.14
N ASP A 125 -10.04 -13.41 5.21
CA ASP A 125 -9.91 -13.79 3.79
C ASP A 125 -9.07 -12.73 3.08
N ILE A 126 -7.76 -13.01 2.97
CA ILE A 126 -6.78 -12.07 2.42
C ILE A 126 -6.34 -12.52 1.03
N SER A 127 -6.46 -11.64 0.06
CA SER A 127 -5.80 -11.74 -1.23
C SER A 127 -4.75 -10.66 -1.40
N CYS A 128 -3.70 -10.96 -2.17
CA CYS A 128 -2.59 -10.05 -2.41
C CYS A 128 -2.30 -9.94 -3.90
N SER A 129 -2.01 -8.74 -4.37
CA SER A 129 -1.51 -8.51 -5.73
C SER A 129 -0.43 -7.44 -5.78
N HIS A 130 0.47 -7.60 -6.72
CA HIS A 130 1.45 -6.57 -7.05
C HIS A 130 0.84 -5.58 -8.04
N VAL A 131 1.14 -4.31 -7.84
CA VAL A 131 0.85 -3.23 -8.78
C VAL A 131 2.14 -2.49 -9.09
N TYR A 132 2.28 -1.99 -10.31
CA TYR A 132 3.40 -1.09 -10.61
C TYR A 132 3.21 0.25 -9.88
N ARG A 133 4.31 0.92 -9.57
CA ARG A 133 4.33 2.18 -8.83
C ARG A 133 3.39 3.23 -9.42
N GLU A 134 3.27 3.27 -10.76
CA GLU A 134 2.36 4.16 -11.47
C GLU A 134 0.87 3.90 -11.13
N GLY A 135 0.53 2.69 -10.70
CA GLY A 135 -0.82 2.32 -10.23
C GLY A 135 -1.00 2.45 -8.70
N ASN A 136 0.06 2.80 -7.95
CA ASN A 136 0.03 2.92 -6.48
C ASN A 136 0.16 4.37 -5.97
N VAL A 137 -0.08 5.35 -6.84
CA VAL A 137 0.16 6.79 -6.58
C VAL A 137 -0.54 7.29 -5.33
N VAL A 138 -1.79 6.88 -5.10
CA VAL A 138 -2.55 7.33 -3.92
C VAL A 138 -1.87 6.88 -2.62
N ALA A 139 -1.40 5.64 -2.56
CA ALA A 139 -0.68 5.11 -1.40
C ALA A 139 0.68 5.79 -1.22
N ASP A 140 1.43 6.05 -2.31
CA ASP A 140 2.69 6.79 -2.28
C ASP A 140 2.50 8.20 -1.70
N ILE A 141 1.46 8.93 -2.12
CA ILE A 141 1.14 10.25 -1.56
C ILE A 141 0.87 10.15 -0.07
N LEU A 142 0.08 9.17 0.38
CA LEU A 142 -0.24 8.98 1.80
C LEU A 142 0.98 8.61 2.63
N ALA A 143 1.87 7.75 2.12
CA ALA A 143 3.13 7.41 2.77
C ALA A 143 4.01 8.66 2.97
N ASN A 144 4.11 9.50 1.94
CA ASN A 144 4.84 10.77 2.02
C ASN A 144 4.17 11.78 2.98
N MET A 145 2.83 11.86 3.00
CA MET A 145 2.09 12.66 3.97
C MET A 145 2.35 12.20 5.42
N GLY A 146 2.56 10.90 5.62
CA GLY A 146 2.91 10.33 6.92
C GLY A 146 4.08 11.03 7.59
N LEU A 147 5.06 11.49 6.83
CA LEU A 147 6.23 12.23 7.35
C LEU A 147 5.87 13.53 8.09
N CYS A 148 4.71 14.10 7.79
CA CYS A 148 4.26 15.38 8.37
C CYS A 148 3.42 15.22 9.64
N PHE A 149 3.02 14.00 10.00
CA PHE A 149 2.18 13.76 11.16
C PHE A 149 3.01 13.36 12.38
N PRO A 150 2.75 13.91 13.59
CA PRO A 150 3.47 13.52 14.79
C PRO A 150 3.07 12.12 15.31
N LEU A 151 1.86 11.64 14.94
CA LEU A 151 1.30 10.35 15.30
C LEU A 151 0.59 9.73 14.10
N PRO A 152 0.40 8.41 14.07
CA PRO A 152 -0.44 7.78 13.06
C PRO A 152 -1.84 8.37 13.04
N VAL A 153 -2.35 8.65 11.84
CA VAL A 153 -3.67 9.25 11.66
C VAL A 153 -4.56 8.34 10.82
N TRP A 154 -5.84 8.34 11.16
CA TRP A 154 -6.91 7.82 10.33
C TRP A 154 -7.64 8.99 9.66
N LEU A 155 -7.84 8.91 8.36
CA LEU A 155 -8.46 9.94 7.54
C LEU A 155 -9.85 9.44 7.10
N GLU A 156 -10.90 9.95 7.74
CA GLU A 156 -12.30 9.62 7.41
C GLU A 156 -12.70 10.17 6.04
N CYS A 157 -12.22 11.37 5.71
CA CYS A 157 -12.43 12.00 4.42
C CYS A 157 -11.13 12.02 3.63
N PRO A 158 -11.20 11.90 2.29
CA PRO A 158 -10.01 11.95 1.46
C PRO A 158 -9.34 13.33 1.59
N PRO A 159 -8.04 13.39 1.94
CA PRO A 159 -7.32 14.66 1.98
C PRO A 159 -7.08 15.20 0.56
N ALA A 160 -7.05 16.52 0.43
CA ALA A 160 -6.93 17.19 -0.86
C ALA A 160 -5.83 16.66 -1.80
N PRO A 161 -4.62 16.30 -1.31
CA PRO A 161 -3.55 15.80 -2.19
C PRO A 161 -3.89 14.55 -2.98
N ILE A 162 -4.83 13.70 -2.52
CA ILE A 162 -5.19 12.46 -3.21
C ILE A 162 -6.47 12.56 -4.06
N HIS A 163 -7.21 13.66 -4.02
CA HIS A 163 -8.51 13.77 -4.71
C HIS A 163 -8.41 13.49 -6.20
N ARG A 164 -7.44 14.11 -6.88
CA ARG A 164 -7.24 13.94 -8.33
C ARG A 164 -6.99 12.48 -8.70
N ASP A 165 -6.13 11.82 -7.94
CA ASP A 165 -5.71 10.45 -8.23
C ASP A 165 -6.79 9.43 -7.87
N LEU A 166 -7.61 9.69 -6.84
CA LEU A 166 -8.80 8.89 -6.55
C LEU A 166 -9.81 8.94 -7.71
N VAL A 167 -10.07 10.13 -8.25
CA VAL A 167 -10.97 10.30 -9.42
C VAL A 167 -10.37 9.60 -10.64
N HIS A 168 -9.07 9.79 -10.90
CA HIS A 168 -8.36 9.14 -12.00
C HIS A 168 -8.50 7.61 -11.94
N ASP A 169 -8.29 7.02 -10.77
CA ASP A 169 -8.41 5.58 -10.55
C ASP A 169 -9.85 5.09 -10.73
N SER A 170 -10.83 5.81 -10.15
CA SER A 170 -12.25 5.43 -10.24
C SER A 170 -12.79 5.46 -11.67
N LEU A 171 -12.23 6.30 -12.53
CA LEU A 171 -12.55 6.37 -13.95
C LEU A 171 -11.81 5.32 -14.79
N GLY A 172 -10.95 4.49 -14.19
CA GLY A 172 -10.15 3.49 -14.90
C GLY A 172 -9.17 4.10 -15.91
N LEU A 173 -8.73 5.34 -15.66
CA LEU A 173 -7.79 6.02 -16.53
C LEU A 173 -6.38 5.42 -16.41
N PRO A 174 -5.68 5.22 -17.52
CA PRO A 174 -4.35 4.61 -17.51
C PRO A 174 -3.27 5.60 -17.07
N ARG A 175 -2.26 5.07 -16.38
CA ARG A 175 -0.93 5.67 -16.28
C ARG A 175 0.04 4.86 -17.13
N TYR A 176 1.16 5.44 -17.50
CA TYR A 176 2.10 4.80 -18.43
C TYR A 176 3.48 4.66 -17.80
N ARG A 177 3.98 3.42 -17.80
CA ARG A 177 5.35 3.09 -17.44
C ARG A 177 6.20 3.03 -18.69
N ILE A 178 7.32 3.76 -18.70
CA ILE A 178 8.28 3.73 -19.80
C ILE A 178 9.17 2.51 -19.60
N ILE A 179 9.23 1.62 -20.60
CA ILE A 179 10.16 0.50 -20.64
C ILE A 179 11.38 0.96 -21.43
N GLN A 180 12.52 1.13 -20.76
CA GLN A 180 13.78 1.31 -21.46
C GLN A 180 14.19 -0.05 -22.03
N SER A 181 14.28 -0.16 -23.35
CA SER A 181 14.91 -1.30 -24.01
C SER A 181 16.41 -1.27 -23.71
N HIS A 182 16.90 -2.30 -23.04
CA HIS A 182 18.33 -2.56 -22.86
C HIS A 182 18.92 -3.15 -24.13
#